data_5d93e4352af83d9c97e1da0b6fd1ce5f
#
_entry.id   5d93e4352af83d9c97e1da0b6fd1ce5f
#
_cell.length_a   1.000
_cell.length_b   1.000
_cell.length_c   1.000
_cell.angle_alpha   90.00
_cell.angle_beta   90.00
_cell.angle_gamma   90.00
#
_symmetry.space_group_name_H-M   'P 1'
#
loop_
_entity.id
_entity.type
_entity.pdbx_description
1 polymer ?
#
loop_
_entity_poly.entity_id
_entity_poly.type
_entity_poly.pdbx_seq_one_letter_code
_entity_poly.pdbx_strand_id
1 'polypeptide(L)'
;RDRSPSRGLGDVYKRQVEEIIKQLNMEIIYAPENISSLVVTENDCNRPGLQLMGFYEYFNAERVQICGNMEFAYLASLDEKTRYERIDALFATKIPLFIVARGHELYPEMVEIAKKYDVPIARTQDSTTAFIAALIGYLNVELAPRITRHGVLIEVYGEGILIVGESGVGKSETAIELVKRGHRLVADDAVEIRKTSNRTLVGSSPDNIRH
;
A
#
# COMPACT_ATOMS: atom_id res chain seq x y z
N ARG A 1 -11.07 11.42 -33.67
CA ARG A 1 -10.02 12.17 -32.90
C ARG A 1 -10.26 11.87 -31.44
N ASP A 2 -9.69 10.77 -31.03
CA ASP A 2 -9.72 10.31 -29.64
C ASP A 2 -8.71 11.12 -28.83
N ARG A 3 -9.21 12.02 -28.00
CA ARG A 3 -8.44 12.70 -26.97
C ARG A 3 -8.94 12.26 -25.61
N SER A 4 -8.68 10.98 -25.28
CA SER A 4 -8.61 10.60 -23.87
C SER A 4 -7.34 11.23 -23.30
N PRO A 5 -7.40 11.94 -22.16
CA PRO A 5 -6.21 12.45 -21.51
C PRO A 5 -5.39 11.23 -21.07
N SER A 6 -4.29 10.96 -21.77
CA SER A 6 -3.22 10.12 -21.24
C SER A 6 -2.73 10.80 -19.98
N ARG A 7 -3.15 10.36 -18.80
CA ARG A 7 -2.44 10.70 -17.57
C ARG A 7 -1.01 10.24 -17.77
N GLY A 8 -0.09 11.20 -17.78
CA GLY A 8 1.30 10.98 -18.12
C GLY A 8 1.96 10.00 -17.15
N LEU A 9 3.03 9.36 -17.61
CA LEU A 9 3.95 8.48 -16.86
C LEU A 9 4.67 9.15 -15.67
N GLY A 10 4.14 10.25 -15.12
CA GLY A 10 4.70 11.05 -14.04
C GLY A 10 3.83 11.21 -12.80
N ASP A 11 2.62 10.65 -12.79
CA ASP A 11 1.76 10.75 -11.61
C ASP A 11 2.26 9.80 -10.51
N VAL A 12 2.71 10.36 -9.39
CA VAL A 12 3.03 9.60 -8.18
C VAL A 12 1.71 9.08 -7.61
N TYR A 13 1.52 7.77 -7.66
CA TYR A 13 0.39 7.12 -7.02
C TYR A 13 0.58 7.12 -5.50
N LYS A 14 -0.50 7.38 -4.77
CA LYS A 14 -0.50 7.49 -3.31
C LYS A 14 -1.72 6.80 -2.73
N ARG A 15 -1.59 6.25 -1.52
CA ARG A 15 -2.69 5.69 -0.74
C ARG A 15 -2.79 6.37 0.62
N GLN A 16 -4.01 6.64 1.05
CA GLN A 16 -4.26 7.20 2.36
C GLN A 16 -3.88 6.21 3.45
N VAL A 17 -3.24 6.69 4.50
CA VAL A 17 -2.81 5.87 5.65
C VAL A 17 -4.01 5.16 6.28
N GLU A 18 -5.14 5.85 6.41
CA GLU A 18 -6.37 5.30 6.99
C GLU A 18 -6.90 4.11 6.18
N GLU A 19 -6.85 4.17 4.84
CA GLU A 19 -7.26 3.06 3.96
C GLU A 19 -6.33 1.84 4.13
N ILE A 20 -5.01 2.07 4.24
CA ILE A 20 -4.02 1.00 4.48
C ILE A 20 -4.32 0.30 5.80
N ILE A 21 -4.54 1.07 6.87
CA ILE A 21 -4.86 0.54 8.20
C ILE A 21 -6.12 -0.33 8.16
N LYS A 22 -7.18 0.17 7.52
CA LYS A 22 -8.45 -0.53 7.38
C LYS A 22 -8.31 -1.80 6.55
N GLN A 23 -7.65 -1.72 5.38
CA GLN A 23 -7.53 -2.83 4.44
C GLN A 23 -6.69 -3.99 5.01
N LEU A 24 -5.66 -3.67 5.80
CA LEU A 24 -4.81 -4.67 6.45
C LEU A 24 -5.27 -5.01 7.88
N ASN A 25 -6.47 -4.58 8.26
CA ASN A 25 -7.14 -4.94 9.51
C ASN A 25 -6.29 -4.66 10.77
N MET A 26 -5.64 -3.51 10.79
CA MET A 26 -4.80 -3.07 11.90
C MET A 26 -5.62 -2.33 12.97
N GLU A 27 -5.20 -2.45 14.22
CA GLU A 27 -5.70 -1.64 15.33
C GLU A 27 -5.04 -0.25 15.31
N ILE A 28 -5.83 0.81 15.35
CA ILE A 28 -5.32 2.19 15.50
C ILE A 28 -4.99 2.43 16.97
N ILE A 29 -3.73 2.72 17.26
CA ILE A 29 -3.27 3.11 18.61
C ILE A 29 -3.29 4.63 18.77
N TYR A 30 -2.82 5.34 17.74
CA TYR A 30 -2.90 6.79 17.66
C TYR A 30 -3.16 7.23 16.23
N ALA A 31 -4.12 8.12 16.07
CA ALA A 31 -4.43 8.78 14.81
C ALA A 31 -4.41 10.29 15.03
N PRO A 32 -3.58 11.05 14.29
CA PRO A 32 -3.65 12.51 14.29
C PRO A 32 -4.95 13.01 13.63
N GLU A 33 -5.36 14.25 13.92
CA GLU A 33 -6.59 14.83 13.35
C GLU A 33 -6.58 14.85 11.81
N ASN A 34 -5.40 15.00 11.21
CA ASN A 34 -5.21 15.04 9.77
C ASN A 34 -4.95 13.67 9.12
N ILE A 35 -5.24 12.55 9.78
CA ILE A 35 -4.95 11.19 9.28
C ILE A 35 -5.52 10.94 7.87
N SER A 36 -6.70 11.50 7.57
CA SER A 36 -7.34 11.35 6.26
C SER A 36 -6.57 12.03 5.12
N SER A 37 -5.65 12.96 5.43
CA SER A 37 -4.78 13.62 4.45
C SER A 37 -3.40 12.97 4.33
N LEU A 38 -3.02 12.13 5.29
CA LEU A 38 -1.72 11.45 5.27
C LEU A 38 -1.70 10.33 4.23
N VAL A 39 -0.62 10.28 3.47
CA VAL A 39 -0.47 9.35 2.34
C VAL A 39 0.86 8.61 2.38
N VAL A 40 0.84 7.40 1.83
CA VAL A 40 2.03 6.60 1.52
C VAL A 40 2.24 6.63 0.01
N THR A 41 3.47 6.88 -0.41
CA THR A 41 3.90 6.97 -1.82
C THR A 41 4.92 5.90 -2.17
N GLU A 42 5.58 5.32 -1.17
CA GLU A 42 6.57 4.26 -1.33
C GLU A 42 5.93 2.87 -1.18
N ASN A 43 6.22 1.98 -2.10
CA ASN A 43 5.71 0.60 -2.07
C ASN A 43 6.57 -0.36 -1.23
N ASP A 44 7.56 0.16 -0.55
CA ASP A 44 8.48 -0.55 0.33
C ASP A 44 8.28 -0.09 1.78
N CYS A 45 8.77 -0.87 2.71
CA CYS A 45 8.75 -0.55 4.14
C CYS A 45 10.13 -0.75 4.75
N ASN A 46 10.34 -0.20 5.94
CA ASN A 46 11.60 -0.30 6.64
C ASN A 46 11.41 -0.88 8.06
N ARG A 47 12.40 -1.62 8.52
CA ARG A 47 12.56 -1.98 9.93
C ARG A 47 13.59 -1.02 10.54
N PRO A 48 13.19 -0.13 11.46
CA PRO A 48 14.03 1.00 11.88
C PRO A 48 15.11 0.62 12.91
N GLY A 49 15.60 -0.62 12.90
CA GLY A 49 16.63 -1.05 13.84
C GLY A 49 17.88 -0.17 13.86
N LEU A 50 18.41 0.17 12.70
CA LEU A 50 19.57 1.05 12.58
C LEU A 50 19.24 2.49 12.98
N GLN A 51 18.06 2.99 12.64
CA GLN A 51 17.62 4.34 13.00
C GLN A 51 17.45 4.49 14.51
N LEU A 52 16.89 3.48 15.18
CA LEU A 52 16.81 3.44 16.64
C LEU A 52 18.19 3.40 17.29
N MET A 53 19.22 2.89 16.61
CA MET A 53 20.62 2.97 17.05
C MET A 53 21.29 4.32 16.73
N GLY A 54 20.60 5.20 15.99
CA GLY A 54 21.09 6.54 15.62
C GLY A 54 21.77 6.62 14.27
N PHE A 55 21.64 5.60 13.41
CA PHE A 55 22.23 5.60 12.06
C PHE A 55 21.16 5.87 11.01
N TYR A 56 21.29 6.99 10.28
CA TYR A 56 20.30 7.49 9.30
C TYR A 56 20.86 7.60 7.88
N GLU A 57 22.07 7.17 7.63
CA GLU A 57 22.63 7.19 6.26
C GLU A 57 21.78 6.30 5.33
N TYR A 58 21.37 6.84 4.20
CA TYR A 58 20.46 6.20 3.22
C TYR A 58 19.05 5.86 3.77
N PHE A 59 18.68 6.44 4.90
CA PHE A 59 17.31 6.27 5.42
C PHE A 59 16.30 7.03 4.55
N ASN A 60 15.25 6.33 4.11
CA ASN A 60 14.11 6.95 3.44
C ASN A 60 12.94 7.08 4.42
N ALA A 61 12.67 8.30 4.86
CA ALA A 61 11.59 8.60 5.80
C ALA A 61 10.17 8.44 5.19
N GLU A 62 10.04 8.39 3.86
CA GLU A 62 8.73 8.20 3.20
C GLU A 62 8.22 6.76 3.28
N ARG A 63 9.06 5.81 3.71
CA ARG A 63 8.68 4.42 3.91
C ARG A 63 7.93 4.22 5.22
N VAL A 64 6.94 3.35 5.20
CA VAL A 64 6.27 2.85 6.41
C VAL A 64 7.30 2.13 7.29
N GLN A 65 7.30 2.42 8.59
CA GLN A 65 8.21 1.82 9.56
C GLN A 65 7.52 0.70 10.34
N ILE A 66 8.17 -0.48 10.46
CA ILE A 66 7.59 -1.64 11.13
C ILE A 66 8.53 -2.16 12.20
N CYS A 67 8.08 -2.16 13.45
CA CYS A 67 8.79 -2.70 14.61
C CYS A 67 8.25 -4.07 15.02
N GLY A 68 9.16 -4.98 15.31
CA GLY A 68 8.87 -6.30 15.83
C GLY A 68 9.79 -6.66 17.00
N ASN A 69 9.98 -7.96 17.25
CA ASN A 69 10.73 -8.46 18.39
C ASN A 69 12.13 -7.86 18.54
N MET A 70 12.86 -7.70 17.43
CA MET A 70 14.25 -7.20 17.50
C MET A 70 14.33 -5.75 17.95
N GLU A 71 13.47 -4.89 17.38
CA GLU A 71 13.41 -3.48 17.72
C GLU A 71 12.93 -3.30 19.17
N PHE A 72 11.90 -4.04 19.59
CA PHE A 72 11.42 -4.00 20.97
C PHE A 72 12.43 -4.55 21.97
N ALA A 73 13.16 -5.62 21.64
CA ALA A 73 14.25 -6.13 22.50
C ALA A 73 15.38 -5.11 22.65
N TYR A 74 15.73 -4.42 21.57
CA TYR A 74 16.70 -3.33 21.64
C TYR A 74 16.21 -2.18 22.51
N LEU A 75 14.98 -1.70 22.29
CA LEU A 75 14.39 -0.63 23.11
C LEU A 75 14.30 -1.00 24.59
N ALA A 76 14.01 -2.26 24.91
CA ALA A 76 13.99 -2.77 26.29
C ALA A 76 15.36 -2.75 26.96
N SER A 77 16.45 -2.80 26.19
CA SER A 77 17.82 -2.73 26.71
C SER A 77 18.28 -1.31 27.04
N LEU A 78 17.53 -0.29 26.64
CA LEU A 78 17.86 1.11 26.85
C LEU A 78 17.22 1.63 28.16
N ASP A 79 17.88 2.60 28.79
CA ASP A 79 17.24 3.41 29.83
C ASP A 79 16.14 4.31 29.17
N GLU A 80 15.22 4.77 30.02
CA GLU A 80 14.04 5.53 29.58
C GLU A 80 14.42 6.79 28.77
N LYS A 81 15.45 7.53 29.23
CA LYS A 81 15.89 8.76 28.55
C LYS A 81 16.45 8.45 27.16
N THR A 82 17.35 7.48 27.06
CA THR A 82 17.96 7.09 25.79
C THR A 82 16.90 6.52 24.85
N ARG A 83 15.96 5.71 25.34
CA ARG A 83 14.84 5.18 24.56
C ARG A 83 13.96 6.30 24.01
N TYR A 84 13.60 7.29 24.85
CA TYR A 84 12.87 8.48 24.41
C TYR A 84 13.62 9.21 23.28
N GLU A 85 14.89 9.52 23.46
CA GLU A 85 15.70 10.24 22.45
C GLU A 85 15.76 9.48 21.12
N ARG A 86 15.85 8.14 21.14
CA ARG A 86 15.90 7.32 19.93
C ARG A 86 14.56 7.30 19.17
N ILE A 87 13.47 7.19 19.90
CA ILE A 87 12.13 7.22 19.29
C ILE A 87 11.80 8.62 18.78
N ASP A 88 12.14 9.66 19.55
CA ASP A 88 11.95 11.07 19.17
C ASP A 88 12.68 11.40 17.87
N ALA A 89 13.94 11.00 17.74
CA ALA A 89 14.71 11.20 16.52
C ALA A 89 14.11 10.51 15.29
N LEU A 90 13.57 9.31 15.45
CA LEU A 90 12.90 8.60 14.37
C LEU A 90 11.60 9.33 13.95
N PHE A 91 10.75 9.69 14.89
CA PHE A 91 9.46 10.33 14.60
C PHE A 91 9.62 11.76 14.10
N ALA A 92 10.68 12.47 14.50
CA ALA A 92 11.05 13.78 13.98
C ALA A 92 11.30 13.79 12.47
N THR A 93 11.59 12.64 11.85
CA THR A 93 11.69 12.50 10.39
C THR A 93 10.34 12.51 9.69
N LYS A 94 9.22 12.55 10.44
CA LYS A 94 7.84 12.58 9.95
C LYS A 94 7.49 11.39 9.04
N ILE A 95 7.85 10.20 9.49
CA ILE A 95 7.45 8.96 8.84
C ILE A 95 5.93 8.88 8.65
N PRO A 96 5.42 8.33 7.53
CA PRO A 96 3.98 8.34 7.21
C PRO A 96 3.14 7.45 8.13
N LEU A 97 3.72 6.37 8.65
CA LEU A 97 3.03 5.41 9.52
C LEU A 97 4.07 4.57 10.29
N PHE A 98 3.83 4.41 11.59
CA PHE A 98 4.59 3.51 12.45
C PHE A 98 3.73 2.31 12.83
N ILE A 99 4.20 1.09 12.54
CA ILE A 99 3.46 -0.15 12.78
C ILE A 99 4.19 -1.00 13.82
N VAL A 100 3.41 -1.46 14.80
CA VAL A 100 3.86 -2.40 15.82
C VAL A 100 3.31 -3.78 15.47
N ALA A 101 4.18 -4.71 15.12
CA ALA A 101 3.82 -6.09 14.82
C ALA A 101 3.80 -6.97 16.08
N ARG A 102 3.19 -8.18 15.97
CA ARG A 102 3.13 -9.20 17.04
C ARG A 102 2.37 -8.76 18.28
N GLY A 103 1.53 -7.75 18.19
CA GLY A 103 0.74 -7.27 19.32
C GLY A 103 1.55 -6.70 20.47
N HIS A 104 2.83 -6.30 20.27
CA HIS A 104 3.64 -5.71 21.32
C HIS A 104 2.92 -4.53 22.00
N GLU A 105 3.06 -4.45 23.32
CA GLU A 105 2.64 -3.27 24.06
C GLU A 105 3.60 -2.11 23.81
N LEU A 106 3.04 -0.93 23.58
CA LEU A 106 3.84 0.26 23.34
C LEU A 106 4.39 0.84 24.63
N TYR A 107 5.58 1.42 24.55
CA TYR A 107 6.06 2.29 25.62
C TYR A 107 5.23 3.58 25.62
N PRO A 108 4.84 4.12 26.81
CA PRO A 108 4.04 5.35 26.91
C PRO A 108 4.61 6.52 26.11
N GLU A 109 5.93 6.66 26.12
CA GLU A 109 6.64 7.71 25.37
C GLU A 109 6.44 7.61 23.85
N MET A 110 6.17 6.43 23.29
CA MET A 110 5.89 6.29 21.85
C MET A 110 4.64 7.07 21.45
N VAL A 111 3.58 6.99 22.24
CA VAL A 111 2.33 7.70 21.97
C VAL A 111 2.48 9.20 22.19
N GLU A 112 3.23 9.61 23.23
CA GLU A 112 3.54 11.02 23.49
C GLU A 112 4.29 11.66 22.32
N ILE A 113 5.35 10.98 21.84
CA ILE A 113 6.18 11.45 20.72
C ILE A 113 5.38 11.44 19.42
N ALA A 114 4.53 10.43 19.19
CA ALA A 114 3.66 10.36 18.05
C ALA A 114 2.72 11.57 17.94
N LYS A 115 2.15 12.01 19.07
CA LYS A 115 1.34 13.24 19.16
C LYS A 115 2.16 14.50 18.86
N LYS A 116 3.41 14.55 19.28
CA LYS A 116 4.31 15.69 19.03
C LYS A 116 4.58 15.91 17.55
N TYR A 117 4.65 14.85 16.76
CA TYR A 117 5.01 14.90 15.34
C TYR A 117 3.87 14.55 14.38
N ASP A 118 2.67 14.29 14.89
CA ASP A 118 1.50 13.87 14.11
C ASP A 118 1.75 12.56 13.31
N VAL A 119 2.51 11.63 13.91
CA VAL A 119 2.82 10.34 13.29
C VAL A 119 1.80 9.29 13.73
N PRO A 120 0.98 8.72 12.82
CA PRO A 120 0.03 7.68 13.18
C PRO A 120 0.73 6.40 13.62
N ILE A 121 0.16 5.73 14.64
CA ILE A 121 0.61 4.42 15.11
C ILE A 121 -0.50 3.41 14.96
N ALA A 122 -0.20 2.28 14.31
CA ALA A 122 -1.07 1.13 14.21
C ALA A 122 -0.40 -0.13 14.76
N ARG A 123 -1.21 -1.12 15.15
CA ARG A 123 -0.74 -2.39 15.69
C ARG A 123 -1.37 -3.55 14.94
N THR A 124 -0.60 -4.62 14.72
CA THR A 124 -1.08 -5.89 14.19
C THR A 124 -0.64 -7.06 15.06
N GLN A 125 -1.44 -8.11 15.11
CA GLN A 125 -1.12 -9.38 15.78
C GLN A 125 -0.19 -10.27 14.94
N ASP A 126 -0.09 -9.99 13.65
CA ASP A 126 0.70 -10.78 12.73
C ASP A 126 2.20 -10.75 13.04
N SER A 127 2.89 -11.81 12.62
CA SER A 127 4.36 -11.80 12.65
C SER A 127 4.90 -10.72 11.71
N THR A 128 6.03 -10.11 12.11
CA THR A 128 6.66 -9.03 11.32
C THR A 128 6.86 -9.41 9.86
N THR A 129 7.35 -10.63 9.59
CA THR A 129 7.63 -11.10 8.22
C THR A 129 6.35 -11.30 7.41
N ALA A 130 5.32 -11.91 8.00
CA ALA A 130 4.04 -12.12 7.31
C ALA A 130 3.37 -10.78 7.00
N PHE A 131 3.39 -9.85 7.95
CA PHE A 131 2.81 -8.53 7.77
C PHE A 131 3.55 -7.70 6.72
N ILE A 132 4.88 -7.70 6.70
CA ILE A 132 5.69 -7.04 5.66
C ILE A 132 5.32 -7.56 4.28
N ALA A 133 5.20 -8.88 4.11
CA ALA A 133 4.81 -9.46 2.83
C ALA A 133 3.41 -9.00 2.39
N ALA A 134 2.44 -8.97 3.30
CA ALA A 134 1.08 -8.49 3.03
C ALA A 134 1.06 -7.00 2.67
N LEU A 135 1.77 -6.16 3.43
CA LEU A 135 1.85 -4.73 3.19
C LEU A 135 2.48 -4.40 1.83
N ILE A 136 3.65 -5.00 1.53
CA ILE A 136 4.34 -4.79 0.25
C ILE A 136 3.47 -5.30 -0.91
N GLY A 137 2.82 -6.47 -0.76
CA GLY A 137 1.90 -7.00 -1.75
C GLY A 137 0.74 -6.03 -2.04
N TYR A 138 0.12 -5.49 -1.01
CA TYR A 138 -0.93 -4.49 -1.12
C TYR A 138 -0.43 -3.20 -1.79
N LEU A 139 0.67 -2.61 -1.30
CA LEU A 139 1.21 -1.37 -1.84
C LEU A 139 1.67 -1.51 -3.30
N ASN A 140 2.24 -2.64 -3.68
CA ASN A 140 2.63 -2.92 -5.07
C ASN A 140 1.44 -2.86 -6.04
N VAL A 141 0.25 -3.28 -5.61
CA VAL A 141 -0.96 -3.18 -6.42
C VAL A 141 -1.51 -1.76 -6.43
N GLU A 142 -1.59 -1.15 -5.24
CA GLU A 142 -2.25 0.14 -5.06
C GLU A 142 -1.44 1.33 -5.60
N LEU A 143 -0.12 1.28 -5.50
CA LEU A 143 0.79 2.31 -5.99
C LEU A 143 1.31 2.01 -7.41
N ALA A 144 0.87 0.90 -8.03
CA ALA A 144 1.29 0.51 -9.37
C ALA A 144 0.93 1.57 -10.42
N PRO A 145 1.83 1.89 -11.34
CA PRO A 145 1.50 2.64 -12.54
C PRO A 145 0.34 1.99 -13.28
N ARG A 146 -0.64 2.78 -13.70
CA ARG A 146 -1.86 2.27 -14.32
C ARG A 146 -2.24 3.06 -15.57
N ILE A 147 -2.86 2.37 -16.50
CA ILE A 147 -3.48 2.95 -17.72
C ILE A 147 -4.89 2.40 -17.87
N THR A 148 -5.76 3.19 -18.49
CA THR A 148 -7.08 2.71 -18.90
C THR A 148 -7.08 2.44 -20.39
N ARG A 149 -7.66 1.30 -20.81
CA ARG A 149 -7.84 0.91 -22.21
C ARG A 149 -9.29 0.55 -22.47
N HIS A 150 -9.79 0.95 -23.65
CA HIS A 150 -11.07 0.46 -24.14
C HIS A 150 -10.92 -0.99 -24.61
N GLY A 151 -11.80 -1.85 -24.11
CA GLY A 151 -11.78 -3.26 -24.44
C GLY A 151 -12.58 -4.08 -23.43
N VAL A 152 -12.58 -5.39 -23.63
CA VAL A 152 -13.24 -6.35 -22.74
C VAL A 152 -12.19 -7.22 -22.11
N LEU A 153 -12.19 -7.33 -20.77
CA LEU A 153 -11.28 -8.18 -20.02
C LEU A 153 -12.01 -9.43 -19.52
N ILE A 154 -11.52 -10.58 -19.92
CA ILE A 154 -12.06 -11.90 -19.52
C ILE A 154 -10.95 -12.73 -18.89
N GLU A 155 -11.28 -13.43 -17.82
CA GLU A 155 -10.43 -14.45 -17.24
C GLU A 155 -10.72 -15.79 -17.90
N VAL A 156 -9.68 -16.39 -18.52
CA VAL A 156 -9.73 -17.67 -19.20
C VAL A 156 -8.66 -18.57 -18.59
N TYR A 157 -9.07 -19.63 -17.92
CA TYR A 157 -8.17 -20.59 -17.21
C TYR A 157 -7.17 -19.93 -16.25
N GLY A 158 -7.59 -18.86 -15.56
CA GLY A 158 -6.75 -18.13 -14.60
C GLY A 158 -5.90 -17.02 -15.21
N GLU A 159 -5.92 -16.85 -16.54
CA GLU A 159 -5.20 -15.77 -17.23
C GLU A 159 -6.16 -14.68 -17.71
N GLY A 160 -5.74 -13.40 -17.57
CA GLY A 160 -6.50 -12.26 -18.06
C GLY A 160 -6.27 -12.02 -19.55
N ILE A 161 -7.33 -12.11 -20.34
CA ILE A 161 -7.30 -11.81 -21.79
C ILE A 161 -8.00 -10.49 -22.05
N LEU A 162 -7.27 -9.50 -22.57
CA LEU A 162 -7.82 -8.23 -22.99
C LEU A 162 -8.16 -8.28 -24.50
N ILE A 163 -9.45 -8.19 -24.82
CA ILE A 163 -9.97 -8.10 -26.19
C ILE A 163 -10.05 -6.63 -26.57
N VAL A 164 -9.29 -6.24 -27.59
CA VAL A 164 -9.23 -4.87 -28.12
C VAL A 164 -9.68 -4.83 -29.57
N GLY A 165 -10.15 -3.69 -30.04
CA GLY A 165 -10.58 -3.48 -31.42
C GLY A 165 -11.50 -2.27 -31.52
N GLU A 166 -11.83 -1.86 -32.76
CA GLU A 166 -12.77 -0.77 -33.03
C GLU A 166 -14.19 -1.07 -32.54
N SER A 167 -15.00 -0.03 -32.35
CA SER A 167 -16.41 -0.20 -31.99
C SER A 167 -17.15 -1.01 -33.09
N GLY A 168 -17.98 -1.96 -32.66
CA GLY A 168 -18.78 -2.78 -33.56
C GLY A 168 -18.05 -3.98 -34.21
N VAL A 169 -16.76 -4.25 -33.83
CA VAL A 169 -16.01 -5.37 -34.41
C VAL A 169 -16.36 -6.75 -33.81
N GLY A 170 -17.25 -6.79 -32.80
CA GLY A 170 -17.69 -8.05 -32.19
C GLY A 170 -16.96 -8.39 -30.85
N LYS A 171 -16.36 -7.41 -30.17
CA LYS A 171 -15.68 -7.65 -28.88
C LYS A 171 -16.63 -8.21 -27.82
N SER A 172 -17.77 -7.57 -27.65
CA SER A 172 -18.76 -7.97 -26.64
C SER A 172 -19.42 -9.31 -27.01
N GLU A 173 -19.66 -9.59 -28.30
CA GLU A 173 -20.16 -10.88 -28.77
C GLU A 173 -19.16 -12.02 -28.46
N THR A 174 -17.86 -11.77 -28.70
CA THR A 174 -16.79 -12.72 -28.35
C THR A 174 -16.74 -12.96 -26.84
N ALA A 175 -16.89 -11.89 -26.03
CA ALA A 175 -16.93 -11.97 -24.57
C ALA A 175 -18.12 -12.82 -24.10
N ILE A 176 -19.31 -12.60 -24.63
CA ILE A 176 -20.52 -13.35 -24.30
C ILE A 176 -20.33 -14.84 -24.64
N GLU A 177 -19.72 -15.16 -25.77
CA GLU A 177 -19.46 -16.54 -26.14
C GLU A 177 -18.48 -17.24 -25.19
N LEU A 178 -17.43 -16.52 -24.71
CA LEU A 178 -16.49 -17.04 -23.71
C LEU A 178 -17.18 -17.23 -22.36
N VAL A 179 -18.03 -16.30 -21.94
CA VAL A 179 -18.81 -16.43 -20.69
C VAL A 179 -19.75 -17.64 -20.75
N LYS A 180 -20.43 -17.89 -21.90
CA LYS A 180 -21.25 -19.10 -22.09
C LYS A 180 -20.45 -20.39 -21.98
N ARG A 181 -19.16 -20.36 -22.26
CA ARG A 181 -18.24 -21.49 -22.10
C ARG A 181 -17.67 -21.62 -20.68
N GLY A 182 -18.13 -20.79 -19.72
CA GLY A 182 -17.76 -20.88 -18.32
C GLY A 182 -16.58 -19.98 -17.90
N HIS A 183 -16.15 -19.09 -18.77
CA HIS A 183 -15.12 -18.08 -18.43
C HIS A 183 -15.73 -16.87 -17.73
N ARG A 184 -14.92 -16.11 -17.01
CA ARG A 184 -15.39 -15.01 -16.16
C ARG A 184 -15.13 -13.64 -16.82
N LEU A 185 -16.20 -12.85 -17.01
CA LEU A 185 -16.09 -11.46 -17.39
C LEU A 185 -15.55 -10.66 -16.20
N VAL A 186 -14.48 -9.89 -16.40
CA VAL A 186 -13.83 -9.06 -15.39
C VAL A 186 -14.20 -7.58 -15.58
N ALA A 187 -14.14 -7.09 -16.81
CA ALA A 187 -14.51 -5.72 -17.14
C ALA A 187 -15.00 -5.65 -18.60
N ASP A 188 -15.96 -4.76 -18.85
CA ASP A 188 -16.46 -4.44 -20.19
C ASP A 188 -16.32 -2.93 -20.44
N ASP A 189 -16.06 -2.54 -21.68
CA ASP A 189 -15.90 -1.18 -22.20
C ASP A 189 -14.62 -0.46 -21.72
N ALA A 190 -14.30 -0.43 -20.43
CA ALA A 190 -13.08 0.18 -19.88
C ALA A 190 -12.35 -0.78 -18.95
N VAL A 191 -11.06 -0.93 -19.17
CA VAL A 191 -10.18 -1.80 -18.37
C VAL A 191 -9.05 -0.96 -17.80
N GLU A 192 -8.91 -0.95 -16.47
CA GLU A 192 -7.73 -0.41 -15.80
C GLU A 192 -6.65 -1.49 -15.74
N ILE A 193 -5.47 -1.21 -16.26
CA ILE A 193 -4.33 -2.11 -16.27
C ILE A 193 -3.25 -1.52 -15.38
N ARG A 194 -2.83 -2.26 -14.34
CA ARG A 194 -1.80 -1.91 -13.37
C ARG A 194 -0.56 -2.76 -13.60
N LYS A 195 0.62 -2.13 -13.64
CA LYS A 195 1.89 -2.85 -13.71
C LYS A 195 2.43 -3.08 -12.28
N THR A 196 2.09 -4.21 -11.68
CA THR A 196 2.44 -4.54 -10.29
C THR A 196 3.88 -5.06 -10.12
N SER A 197 4.51 -5.52 -11.21
CA SER A 197 5.92 -5.88 -11.24
C SER A 197 6.49 -5.76 -12.66
N ASN A 198 7.78 -6.06 -12.83
CA ASN A 198 8.39 -6.07 -14.18
C ASN A 198 7.82 -7.14 -15.10
N ARG A 199 7.10 -8.13 -14.56
CA ARG A 199 6.56 -9.28 -15.30
C ARG A 199 5.06 -9.46 -15.15
N THR A 200 4.38 -8.65 -14.30
CA THR A 200 2.98 -8.87 -13.96
C THR A 200 2.16 -7.63 -14.25
N LEU A 201 1.11 -7.81 -15.04
CA LEU A 201 0.04 -6.86 -15.24
C LEU A 201 -1.23 -7.38 -14.56
N VAL A 202 -1.96 -6.50 -13.91
CA VAL A 202 -3.27 -6.80 -13.32
C VAL A 202 -4.32 -5.91 -13.97
N GLY A 203 -5.34 -6.53 -14.53
CA GLY A 203 -6.47 -5.83 -15.14
C GLY A 203 -7.71 -5.90 -14.25
N SER A 204 -8.44 -4.80 -14.15
CA SER A 204 -9.69 -4.70 -13.39
C SER A 204 -10.66 -3.71 -14.05
N SER A 205 -11.93 -3.74 -13.60
CA SER A 205 -12.85 -2.64 -13.87
C SER A 205 -12.37 -1.37 -13.17
N PRO A 206 -12.42 -0.19 -13.80
CA PRO A 206 -12.11 1.08 -13.15
C PRO A 206 -13.00 1.32 -11.91
N ASP A 207 -12.45 1.93 -10.87
CA ASP A 207 -13.15 2.16 -9.58
C ASP A 207 -14.45 2.97 -9.74
N ASN A 208 -14.56 3.80 -10.78
CA ASN A 208 -15.74 4.63 -11.08
C ASN A 208 -16.93 3.83 -11.67
N ILE A 209 -16.75 2.54 -11.97
CA ILE A 209 -17.75 1.68 -12.67
C ILE A 209 -18.09 0.44 -11.81
N ARG A 210 -17.55 0.34 -10.60
CA ARG A 210 -17.92 -0.73 -9.67
C ARG A 210 -19.29 -0.40 -9.05
N HIS A 211 -20.32 -1.06 -9.55
CA HIS A 211 -21.68 -1.12 -8.99
C HIS A 211 -21.87 -2.41 -8.21
#